data_a2fee396ef5f375f18064b1c6fb39785
#
_entry.id   a2fee396ef5f375f18064b1c6fb39785
#
_cell.length_a   1.000
_cell.length_b   1.000
_cell.length_c   1.000
_cell.angle_alpha   90.00
_cell.angle_beta   90.00
_cell.angle_gamma   90.00
#
_symmetry.space_group_name_H-M   'P 1'
#
loop_
_entity.id
_entity.type
_entity.pdbx_description
1 polymer ?
#
loop_
_entity_poly.entity_id
_entity_poly.type
_entity_poly.pdbx_seq_one_letter_code
_entity_poly.pdbx_strand_id
1 'polypeptide(L)'
;MRFRYKFIGGGSLLAVLALLVSDPDGGVMTAIFGVGLISTLLAVLLAHWSRKALFDYLDMKKLADRAAESPDGAGRVFLGVCVVIGALLLLFGGAARAQVPSQALEHLPTLRTEIRQHWPGHPMPAYFGGLIEHESACPRKRSCWKPTAQLKSAREEGAGLGQLTRAYRADGSIRFDALAEMRAAQPALRELDWATIYQRPDLQLRAVVLKSRADWLRMPDAHARLEFTDLAYNAGRGRVAQDRRACGLKPGCDPDRWHGHVEHTCTASRAALYGTRSACDISRHHVHDVFARAPKYGPYLGEL
;
A
#
# COMPACT_ATOMS: atom_id res chain seq x y z
N MET A 1 -26.42 18.82 44.84
CA MET A 1 -25.92 19.84 43.94
C MET A 1 -26.54 19.61 42.58
N ARG A 2 -27.49 20.48 42.15
CA ARG A 2 -28.16 20.38 40.85
C ARG A 2 -27.33 21.21 39.84
N PHE A 3 -26.59 20.57 38.91
CA PHE A 3 -25.95 21.22 37.77
C PHE A 3 -26.98 21.50 36.67
N ARG A 4 -27.27 22.78 36.41
CA ARG A 4 -28.09 23.23 35.29
C ARG A 4 -27.17 23.33 34.05
N TYR A 5 -27.33 22.41 33.12
CA TYR A 5 -26.71 22.55 31.79
C TYR A 5 -27.45 23.58 30.97
N LYS A 6 -26.82 24.73 30.66
CA LYS A 6 -27.28 25.67 29.66
C LYS A 6 -26.92 25.10 28.28
N PHE A 7 -27.93 24.89 27.45
CA PHE A 7 -27.80 24.53 26.06
C PHE A 7 -27.11 25.67 25.30
N ILE A 8 -25.87 25.49 24.87
CA ILE A 8 -25.18 26.34 23.87
C ILE A 8 -25.26 25.54 22.57
N GLY A 9 -26.31 25.73 21.80
CA GLY A 9 -26.55 24.79 20.70
C GLY A 9 -27.08 25.39 19.38
N GLY A 10 -27.17 26.68 19.22
CA GLY A 10 -27.72 27.26 17.98
C GLY A 10 -26.73 28.11 17.13
N GLY A 11 -25.74 28.68 17.79
CA GLY A 11 -24.84 29.65 17.12
C GLY A 11 -23.72 29.00 16.28
N SER A 12 -23.26 27.82 16.68
CA SER A 12 -22.09 27.20 16.07
C SER A 12 -22.34 26.63 14.66
N LEU A 13 -23.55 26.13 14.40
CA LEU A 13 -23.89 25.58 13.06
C LEU A 13 -24.06 26.66 12.01
N LEU A 14 -24.67 27.82 12.40
CA LEU A 14 -24.83 28.98 11.51
C LEU A 14 -23.49 29.68 11.23
N ALA A 15 -22.56 29.71 12.18
CA ALA A 15 -21.22 30.27 11.99
C ALA A 15 -20.37 29.40 11.02
N VAL A 16 -20.46 28.08 11.08
CA VAL A 16 -19.79 27.16 10.15
C VAL A 16 -20.38 27.29 8.74
N LEU A 17 -21.71 27.42 8.61
CA LEU A 17 -22.38 27.63 7.32
C LEU A 17 -22.01 28.99 6.70
N ALA A 18 -21.87 30.04 7.50
CA ALA A 18 -21.44 31.35 7.04
C ALA A 18 -19.99 31.40 6.54
N LEU A 19 -19.10 30.64 7.16
CA LEU A 19 -17.70 30.47 6.73
C LEU A 19 -17.58 29.69 5.42
N LEU A 20 -18.47 28.72 5.16
CA LEU A 20 -18.51 27.94 3.92
C LEU A 20 -18.92 28.76 2.69
N VAL A 21 -19.65 29.84 2.88
CA VAL A 21 -20.18 30.71 1.79
C VAL A 21 -19.17 31.82 1.44
N SER A 22 -18.27 32.19 2.35
CA SER A 22 -17.37 33.35 2.19
C SER A 22 -16.01 33.05 1.59
N ASP A 23 -15.58 31.78 1.55
CA ASP A 23 -14.27 31.38 0.99
C ASP A 23 -14.34 29.97 0.40
N PRO A 24 -14.57 29.82 -0.92
CA PRO A 24 -14.74 28.52 -1.55
C PRO A 24 -13.50 27.64 -1.53
N ASP A 25 -12.29 28.21 -1.46
CA ASP A 25 -11.04 27.44 -1.47
C ASP A 25 -10.56 27.07 -0.04
N GLY A 26 -10.81 27.94 0.95
CA GLY A 26 -10.56 27.67 2.37
C GLY A 26 -11.71 26.91 3.05
N GLY A 27 -12.93 27.06 2.54
CA GLY A 27 -14.16 26.50 3.11
C GLY A 27 -14.19 24.96 3.14
N VAL A 28 -13.61 24.30 2.14
CA VAL A 28 -13.59 22.83 2.06
C VAL A 28 -12.72 22.22 3.19
N MET A 29 -11.57 22.79 3.47
CA MET A 29 -10.70 22.32 4.57
C MET A 29 -11.34 22.60 5.93
N THR A 30 -11.95 23.77 6.10
CA THR A 30 -12.64 24.14 7.35
C THR A 30 -13.88 23.27 7.57
N ALA A 31 -14.60 22.90 6.49
CA ALA A 31 -15.72 21.97 6.57
C ALA A 31 -15.29 20.55 6.96
N ILE A 32 -14.19 20.04 6.40
CA ILE A 32 -13.64 18.71 6.73
C ILE A 32 -13.22 18.67 8.20
N PHE A 33 -12.52 19.71 8.70
CA PHE A 33 -12.16 19.84 10.11
C PHE A 33 -13.39 19.97 11.01
N GLY A 34 -14.37 20.78 10.60
CA GLY A 34 -15.62 20.98 11.33
C GLY A 34 -16.46 19.70 11.44
N VAL A 35 -16.63 18.98 10.34
CA VAL A 35 -17.33 17.67 10.32
C VAL A 35 -16.57 16.63 11.14
N GLY A 36 -15.25 16.59 11.04
CA GLY A 36 -14.39 15.72 11.86
C GLY A 36 -14.53 16.00 13.35
N LEU A 37 -14.51 17.28 13.76
CA LEU A 37 -14.66 17.68 15.15
C LEU A 37 -16.07 17.38 15.69
N ILE A 38 -17.12 17.67 14.91
CA ILE A 38 -18.52 17.36 15.27
C ILE A 38 -18.71 15.85 15.37
N SER A 39 -18.18 15.07 14.44
CA SER A 39 -18.27 13.60 14.48
C SER A 39 -17.54 13.02 15.69
N THR A 40 -16.38 13.57 16.05
CA THR A 40 -15.63 13.16 17.22
C THR A 40 -16.36 13.52 18.51
N LEU A 41 -16.93 14.73 18.61
CA LEU A 41 -17.73 15.16 19.75
C LEU A 41 -19.01 14.32 19.89
N LEU A 42 -19.68 14.00 18.77
CA LEU A 42 -20.86 13.15 18.76
C LEU A 42 -20.51 11.72 19.22
N ALA A 43 -19.38 11.17 18.75
CA ALA A 43 -18.89 9.86 19.16
C ALA A 43 -18.54 9.82 20.66
N VAL A 44 -17.89 10.86 21.19
CA VAL A 44 -17.58 11.00 22.63
C VAL A 44 -18.87 11.15 23.46
N LEU A 45 -19.83 11.94 22.99
CA LEU A 45 -21.13 12.09 23.66
C LEU A 45 -21.93 10.80 23.62
N LEU A 46 -21.97 10.08 22.51
CA LEU A 46 -22.61 8.77 22.38
C LEU A 46 -21.93 7.73 23.27
N ALA A 47 -20.60 7.70 23.29
CA ALA A 47 -19.84 6.81 24.18
C ALA A 47 -20.08 7.14 25.65
N HIS A 48 -20.15 8.43 26.01
CA HIS A 48 -20.49 8.86 27.37
C HIS A 48 -21.93 8.52 27.77
N TRP A 49 -22.88 8.72 26.85
CA TRP A 49 -24.29 8.39 27.04
C TRP A 49 -24.53 6.89 27.10
N SER A 50 -23.90 6.13 26.21
CA SER A 50 -23.93 4.67 26.21
C SER A 50 -23.30 4.10 27.49
N ARG A 51 -22.18 4.70 27.93
CA ARG A 51 -21.58 4.36 29.22
C ARG A 51 -22.56 4.61 30.37
N LYS A 52 -23.22 5.77 30.40
CA LYS A 52 -24.15 6.12 31.45
C LYS A 52 -25.43 5.25 31.44
N ALA A 53 -26.00 5.03 30.24
CA ALA A 53 -27.20 4.22 30.05
C ALA A 53 -26.95 2.72 30.29
N LEU A 54 -25.78 2.20 29.87
CA LEU A 54 -25.40 0.80 30.02
C LEU A 54 -24.83 0.50 31.41
N PHE A 55 -24.09 1.42 32.04
CA PHE A 55 -23.37 1.18 33.27
C PHE A 55 -24.16 1.62 34.53
N ASP A 56 -25.15 2.52 34.41
CA ASP A 56 -26.11 2.77 35.49
C ASP A 56 -27.12 1.60 35.63
N TYR A 57 -27.36 0.81 34.56
CA TYR A 57 -28.15 -0.42 34.55
C TYR A 57 -27.33 -1.69 34.77
N LEU A 58 -26.05 -1.67 34.38
CA LEU A 58 -25.10 -2.77 34.55
C LEU A 58 -24.16 -2.40 35.72
N ASP A 59 -24.53 -2.79 36.93
CA ASP A 59 -23.60 -2.79 38.05
C ASP A 59 -22.50 -3.81 37.74
N MET A 60 -21.39 -3.32 37.17
CA MET A 60 -20.23 -4.15 36.73
C MET A 60 -19.71 -5.00 37.89
N LYS A 61 -19.85 -4.53 39.13
CA LYS A 61 -19.47 -5.30 40.30
C LYS A 61 -20.41 -6.50 40.49
N LYS A 62 -21.71 -6.30 40.40
CA LYS A 62 -22.69 -7.41 40.46
C LYS A 62 -22.56 -8.36 39.27
N LEU A 63 -22.15 -7.86 38.09
CA LEU A 63 -21.91 -8.70 36.93
C LEU A 63 -20.64 -9.54 37.08
N ALA A 64 -19.58 -8.95 37.63
CA ALA A 64 -18.33 -9.64 37.94
C ALA A 64 -18.53 -10.68 39.05
N ASP A 65 -19.29 -10.32 40.08
CA ASP A 65 -19.63 -11.24 41.17
C ASP A 65 -20.47 -12.42 40.65
N ARG A 66 -21.49 -12.20 39.82
CA ARG A 66 -22.28 -13.27 39.18
C ARG A 66 -21.48 -14.10 38.17
N ALA A 67 -20.52 -13.51 37.47
CA ALA A 67 -19.64 -14.24 36.57
C ALA A 67 -18.65 -15.13 37.34
N ALA A 68 -18.27 -14.72 38.55
CA ALA A 68 -17.44 -15.52 39.44
C ALA A 68 -18.22 -16.69 40.09
N GLU A 69 -19.56 -16.58 40.24
CA GLU A 69 -20.42 -17.58 40.87
C GLU A 69 -20.87 -18.72 39.92
N SER A 70 -20.79 -18.53 38.58
CA SER A 70 -21.14 -19.59 37.63
C SER A 70 -20.37 -19.49 36.31
N PRO A 71 -19.89 -20.64 35.76
CA PRO A 71 -19.23 -20.68 34.45
C PRO A 71 -20.10 -20.16 33.29
N ASP A 72 -21.43 -20.39 33.35
CA ASP A 72 -22.41 -19.94 32.38
C ASP A 72 -22.61 -18.42 32.39
N GLY A 73 -22.52 -17.78 33.56
CA GLY A 73 -22.60 -16.34 33.72
C GLY A 73 -21.40 -15.62 33.06
N ALA A 74 -20.21 -16.14 33.26
CA ALA A 74 -18.98 -15.63 32.64
C ALA A 74 -19.04 -15.74 31.12
N GLY A 75 -19.52 -16.88 30.59
CA GLY A 75 -19.68 -17.12 29.15
C GLY A 75 -20.66 -16.13 28.49
N ARG A 76 -21.79 -15.84 29.13
CA ARG A 76 -22.78 -14.88 28.61
C ARG A 76 -22.28 -13.44 28.59
N VAL A 77 -21.54 -13.03 29.65
CA VAL A 77 -20.92 -11.69 29.68
C VAL A 77 -19.85 -11.56 28.60
N PHE A 78 -18.99 -12.57 28.45
CA PHE A 78 -17.95 -12.59 27.40
C PHE A 78 -18.57 -12.55 26.01
N LEU A 79 -19.61 -13.34 25.75
CA LEU A 79 -20.33 -13.33 24.47
C LEU A 79 -20.96 -11.95 24.19
N GLY A 80 -21.59 -11.34 25.20
CA GLY A 80 -22.17 -10.00 25.08
C GLY A 80 -21.12 -8.94 24.71
N VAL A 81 -19.97 -8.97 25.37
CA VAL A 81 -18.84 -8.05 25.07
C VAL A 81 -18.30 -8.29 23.65
N CYS A 82 -18.12 -9.55 23.25
CA CYS A 82 -17.67 -9.88 21.89
C CYS A 82 -18.67 -9.43 20.81
N VAL A 83 -19.97 -9.58 21.06
CA VAL A 83 -21.02 -9.10 20.13
C VAL A 83 -21.01 -7.58 20.02
N VAL A 84 -20.87 -6.86 21.12
CA VAL A 84 -20.79 -5.38 21.11
C VAL A 84 -19.52 -4.90 20.41
N ILE A 85 -18.36 -5.51 20.70
CA ILE A 85 -17.10 -5.19 20.00
C ILE A 85 -17.22 -5.54 18.52
N GLY A 86 -17.77 -6.69 18.17
CA GLY A 86 -18.01 -7.09 16.80
C GLY A 86 -18.94 -6.13 16.05
N ALA A 87 -20.03 -5.69 16.67
CA ALA A 87 -20.95 -4.69 16.12
C ALA A 87 -20.28 -3.31 15.96
N LEU A 88 -19.48 -2.89 16.92
CA LEU A 88 -18.69 -1.66 16.83
C LEU A 88 -17.63 -1.75 15.72
N LEU A 89 -16.95 -2.87 15.58
CA LEU A 89 -16.02 -3.10 14.49
C LEU A 89 -16.71 -3.13 13.13
N LEU A 90 -17.93 -3.63 13.02
CA LEU A 90 -18.73 -3.59 11.78
C LEU A 90 -19.26 -2.18 11.48
N LEU A 91 -19.67 -1.42 12.50
CA LEU A 91 -20.22 -0.06 12.32
C LEU A 91 -19.14 1.00 12.10
N PHE A 92 -18.00 0.88 12.78
CA PHE A 92 -16.89 1.85 12.71
C PHE A 92 -15.67 1.34 11.95
N GLY A 93 -15.58 0.02 11.74
CA GLY A 93 -14.57 -0.64 10.94
C GLY A 93 -14.89 -0.63 9.45
N GLY A 94 -15.70 0.30 8.97
CA GLY A 94 -15.72 0.68 7.57
C GLY A 94 -14.27 0.98 7.21
N ALA A 95 -13.54 -0.07 6.75
CA ALA A 95 -12.16 0.04 6.35
C ALA A 95 -12.07 1.31 5.50
N ALA A 96 -11.36 2.32 5.99
CA ALA A 96 -10.94 3.43 5.17
C ALA A 96 -10.25 2.77 3.97
N ARG A 97 -11.01 2.54 2.88
CA ARG A 97 -10.47 1.94 1.66
C ARG A 97 -9.31 2.82 1.31
N ALA A 98 -8.11 2.29 1.39
CA ALA A 98 -6.91 3.04 1.07
C ALA A 98 -7.13 3.64 -0.31
N GLN A 99 -7.26 4.97 -0.34
CA GLN A 99 -7.68 5.70 -1.52
C GLN A 99 -6.60 5.58 -2.59
N VAL A 100 -7.01 5.26 -3.80
CA VAL A 100 -6.12 5.28 -4.96
C VAL A 100 -5.72 6.75 -5.21
N PRO A 101 -4.42 7.05 -5.43
CA PRO A 101 -3.96 8.39 -5.76
C PRO A 101 -4.69 8.96 -6.97
N SER A 102 -5.06 10.24 -6.95
CA SER A 102 -5.78 10.87 -8.06
C SER A 102 -5.04 10.76 -9.39
N GLN A 103 -3.73 10.91 -9.39
CA GLN A 103 -2.88 10.75 -10.58
C GLN A 103 -2.94 9.32 -11.16
N ALA A 104 -3.19 8.30 -10.33
CA ALA A 104 -3.33 6.94 -10.83
C ALA A 104 -4.54 6.81 -11.75
N LEU A 105 -5.64 7.55 -11.48
CA LEU A 105 -6.87 7.46 -12.25
C LEU A 105 -6.67 7.83 -13.73
N GLU A 106 -5.70 8.71 -14.04
CA GLU A 106 -5.34 9.08 -15.41
C GLU A 106 -4.67 7.93 -16.16
N HIS A 107 -3.91 7.09 -15.45
CA HIS A 107 -3.06 6.06 -16.03
C HIS A 107 -3.65 4.65 -15.96
N LEU A 108 -4.60 4.39 -15.06
CA LEU A 108 -5.19 3.08 -14.87
C LEU A 108 -5.88 2.51 -16.11
N PRO A 109 -6.62 3.29 -16.94
CA PRO A 109 -7.19 2.76 -18.18
C PRO A 109 -6.12 2.26 -19.15
N THR A 110 -5.03 3.02 -19.32
CA THR A 110 -3.90 2.61 -20.17
C THR A 110 -3.22 1.37 -19.61
N LEU A 111 -2.92 1.35 -18.30
CA LEU A 111 -2.33 0.18 -17.66
C LEU A 111 -3.18 -1.08 -17.87
N ARG A 112 -4.49 -0.97 -17.70
CA ARG A 112 -5.41 -2.08 -17.94
C ARG A 112 -5.32 -2.61 -19.37
N THR A 113 -5.22 -1.72 -20.34
CA THR A 113 -5.02 -2.08 -21.76
C THR A 113 -3.69 -2.79 -21.98
N GLU A 114 -2.59 -2.27 -21.41
CA GLU A 114 -1.26 -2.86 -21.53
C GLU A 114 -1.20 -4.27 -20.90
N ILE A 115 -1.83 -4.46 -19.75
CA ILE A 115 -1.90 -5.79 -19.12
C ILE A 115 -2.68 -6.77 -20.01
N ARG A 116 -3.87 -6.38 -20.51
CA ARG A 116 -4.67 -7.23 -21.40
C ARG A 116 -3.92 -7.61 -22.66
N GLN A 117 -3.20 -6.68 -23.24
CA GLN A 117 -2.48 -6.90 -24.51
C GLN A 117 -1.22 -7.74 -24.31
N HIS A 118 -0.46 -7.48 -23.24
CA HIS A 118 0.89 -8.02 -23.09
C HIS A 118 1.00 -9.12 -22.05
N TRP A 119 0.04 -9.22 -21.12
CA TRP A 119 -0.01 -10.30 -20.14
C TRP A 119 -1.46 -10.66 -19.78
N PRO A 120 -2.26 -11.17 -20.76
CA PRO A 120 -3.59 -11.67 -20.45
C PRO A 120 -3.48 -12.84 -19.46
N GLY A 121 -4.40 -12.91 -18.51
CA GLY A 121 -4.40 -13.95 -17.48
C GLY A 121 -3.33 -13.77 -16.39
N HIS A 122 -2.86 -12.53 -16.16
CA HIS A 122 -2.02 -12.23 -15.00
C HIS A 122 -2.75 -12.65 -13.70
N PRO A 123 -2.11 -13.38 -12.76
CA PRO A 123 -2.79 -13.96 -11.60
C PRO A 123 -3.34 -12.90 -10.62
N MET A 124 -2.77 -11.70 -10.59
CA MET A 124 -3.20 -10.59 -9.75
C MET A 124 -2.92 -9.24 -10.44
N PRO A 125 -3.76 -8.79 -11.39
CA PRO A 125 -3.51 -7.54 -12.14
C PRO A 125 -3.33 -6.30 -11.25
N ALA A 126 -3.99 -6.27 -10.09
CA ALA A 126 -3.86 -5.21 -9.08
C ALA A 126 -2.42 -5.02 -8.57
N TYR A 127 -1.56 -6.04 -8.68
CA TYR A 127 -0.13 -5.98 -8.40
C TYR A 127 0.55 -4.80 -9.10
N PHE A 128 0.25 -4.57 -10.36
CA PHE A 128 0.85 -3.46 -11.11
C PHE A 128 0.49 -2.10 -10.53
N GLY A 129 -0.71 -1.95 -9.96
CA GLY A 129 -1.08 -0.73 -9.26
C GLY A 129 -0.19 -0.47 -8.04
N GLY A 130 0.04 -1.51 -7.24
CA GLY A 130 0.95 -1.46 -6.09
C GLY A 130 2.39 -1.17 -6.47
N LEU A 131 2.89 -1.86 -7.51
CA LEU A 131 4.25 -1.69 -8.04
C LEU A 131 4.49 -0.25 -8.50
N ILE A 132 3.63 0.28 -9.36
CA ILE A 132 3.80 1.64 -9.92
C ILE A 132 3.70 2.69 -8.81
N GLU A 133 2.78 2.52 -7.85
CA GLU A 133 2.68 3.42 -6.72
C GLU A 133 3.94 3.40 -5.85
N HIS A 134 4.52 2.23 -5.62
CA HIS A 134 5.77 2.09 -4.87
C HIS A 134 6.93 2.79 -5.60
N GLU A 135 7.13 2.48 -6.88
CA GLU A 135 8.24 2.96 -7.69
C GLU A 135 8.17 4.48 -7.96
N SER A 136 6.96 5.02 -8.14
CA SER A 136 6.77 6.43 -8.46
C SER A 136 6.42 7.31 -7.26
N ALA A 137 6.72 6.86 -6.03
CA ALA A 137 6.43 7.57 -4.80
C ALA A 137 7.09 8.96 -4.76
N CYS A 138 6.32 9.99 -4.40
CA CYS A 138 6.83 11.34 -4.23
C CYS A 138 7.49 11.54 -2.86
N PRO A 139 8.58 12.30 -2.78
CA PRO A 139 9.27 12.52 -1.50
C PRO A 139 8.41 13.15 -0.40
N ARG A 140 7.36 13.90 -0.76
CA ARG A 140 6.46 14.59 0.18
C ARG A 140 5.05 14.01 0.25
N LYS A 141 4.65 13.22 -0.75
CA LYS A 141 3.35 12.54 -0.81
C LYS A 141 3.65 11.09 -1.08
N ARG A 142 3.42 10.23 -0.12
CA ARG A 142 3.83 8.81 -0.16
C ARG A 142 3.24 7.97 -1.29
N SER A 143 2.50 8.56 -2.21
CA SER A 143 1.85 7.82 -3.28
C SER A 143 1.46 8.76 -4.40
N CYS A 144 2.31 8.94 -5.38
CA CYS A 144 1.90 9.60 -6.60
C CYS A 144 2.42 8.87 -7.82
N TRP A 145 1.53 8.62 -8.72
CA TRP A 145 1.80 8.07 -10.04
C TRP A 145 2.37 9.18 -10.94
N LYS A 146 3.67 9.42 -10.84
CA LYS A 146 4.34 10.51 -11.53
C LYS A 146 5.18 9.98 -12.71
N PRO A 147 4.76 10.20 -13.98
CA PRO A 147 5.53 9.78 -15.15
C PRO A 147 6.91 10.41 -15.23
N THR A 148 7.09 11.56 -14.59
CA THR A 148 8.37 12.28 -14.50
C THR A 148 9.15 11.98 -13.23
N ALA A 149 8.80 10.91 -12.49
CA ALA A 149 9.57 10.48 -11.33
C ALA A 149 11.00 10.14 -11.74
N GLN A 150 11.97 10.67 -11.02
CA GLN A 150 13.38 10.48 -11.31
C GLN A 150 14.15 10.18 -10.01
N LEU A 151 14.92 9.12 -10.02
CA LEU A 151 16.03 8.90 -9.10
C LEU A 151 17.32 9.22 -9.87
N LYS A 152 18.21 10.04 -9.33
CA LYS A 152 19.52 10.30 -9.92
C LYS A 152 20.59 10.37 -8.84
N SER A 153 21.61 9.56 -8.99
CA SER A 153 22.79 9.51 -8.14
C SER A 153 24.04 9.27 -9.01
N ALA A 154 25.21 9.33 -8.42
CA ALA A 154 26.45 8.95 -9.12
C ALA A 154 26.47 7.46 -9.53
N ARG A 155 25.65 6.61 -8.90
CA ARG A 155 25.61 5.17 -9.11
C ARG A 155 24.54 4.70 -10.06
N GLU A 156 23.44 5.43 -10.13
CA GLU A 156 22.28 4.99 -10.90
C GLU A 156 21.31 6.13 -11.22
N GLU A 157 20.56 5.92 -12.27
CA GLU A 157 19.44 6.73 -12.70
C GLU A 157 18.23 5.83 -12.86
N GLY A 158 17.11 6.23 -12.27
CA GLY A 158 15.81 5.56 -12.40
C GLY A 158 14.80 6.54 -12.99
N ALA A 159 13.93 6.11 -13.89
CA ALA A 159 13.02 6.98 -14.58
C ALA A 159 11.59 6.44 -14.67
N GLY A 160 10.64 7.37 -14.52
CA GLY A 160 9.23 7.18 -14.81
C GLY A 160 8.47 6.34 -13.79
N LEU A 161 7.29 5.89 -14.21
CA LEU A 161 6.32 5.15 -13.39
C LEU A 161 6.87 3.82 -12.83
N GLY A 162 7.78 3.18 -13.55
CA GLY A 162 8.39 1.91 -13.16
C GLY A 162 9.83 2.02 -12.71
N GLN A 163 10.38 3.23 -12.54
CA GLN A 163 11.78 3.47 -12.17
C GLN A 163 12.76 2.59 -12.97
N LEU A 164 12.59 2.56 -14.30
CA LEU A 164 13.52 1.85 -15.17
C LEU A 164 14.93 2.36 -14.91
N THR A 165 15.85 1.46 -14.61
CA THR A 165 17.13 1.83 -14.02
C THR A 165 18.28 1.68 -15.01
N ARG A 166 19.16 2.69 -15.04
CA ARG A 166 20.49 2.62 -15.61
C ARG A 166 21.51 2.79 -14.49
N ALA A 167 22.44 1.85 -14.36
CA ALA A 167 23.44 1.87 -13.32
C ALA A 167 24.84 2.07 -13.90
N TYR A 168 25.70 2.74 -13.14
CA TYR A 168 27.03 3.15 -13.54
C TYR A 168 28.12 2.48 -12.73
N ARG A 169 29.30 2.34 -13.29
CA ARG A 169 30.55 2.01 -12.59
C ARG A 169 31.16 3.27 -12.00
N ALA A 170 32.21 3.11 -11.19
CA ALA A 170 32.93 4.22 -10.59
C ALA A 170 33.57 5.17 -11.61
N ASP A 171 33.91 4.67 -12.79
CA ASP A 171 34.45 5.42 -13.93
C ASP A 171 33.37 6.14 -14.78
N GLY A 172 32.10 6.05 -14.36
CA GLY A 172 30.95 6.63 -15.07
C GLY A 172 30.45 5.80 -16.26
N SER A 173 31.09 4.68 -16.60
CA SER A 173 30.62 3.81 -17.68
C SER A 173 29.33 3.07 -17.25
N ILE A 174 28.46 2.77 -18.21
CA ILE A 174 27.22 2.04 -17.96
C ILE A 174 27.57 0.61 -17.58
N ARG A 175 27.11 0.19 -16.39
CA ARG A 175 27.18 -1.18 -15.91
C ARG A 175 25.99 -2.01 -16.34
N PHE A 176 24.80 -1.38 -16.36
CA PHE A 176 23.51 -2.00 -16.61
C PHE A 176 22.55 -0.93 -17.14
N ASP A 177 21.75 -1.27 -18.13
CA ASP A 177 20.70 -0.41 -18.68
C ASP A 177 19.45 -1.25 -18.95
N ALA A 178 18.48 -1.19 -18.00
CA ALA A 178 17.23 -1.94 -18.10
C ALA A 178 16.43 -1.57 -19.33
N LEU A 179 16.41 -0.29 -19.70
CA LEU A 179 15.67 0.17 -20.87
C LEU A 179 16.29 -0.35 -22.18
N ALA A 180 17.62 -0.30 -22.31
CA ALA A 180 18.32 -0.85 -23.47
C ALA A 180 18.10 -2.37 -23.61
N GLU A 181 18.21 -3.11 -22.51
CA GLU A 181 17.95 -4.55 -22.50
C GLU A 181 16.49 -4.88 -22.89
N MET A 182 15.54 -4.11 -22.38
CA MET A 182 14.12 -4.31 -22.70
C MET A 182 13.81 -3.97 -24.14
N ARG A 183 14.36 -2.92 -24.69
CA ARG A 183 14.20 -2.54 -26.11
C ARG A 183 14.74 -3.64 -27.04
N ALA A 184 15.90 -4.19 -26.70
CA ALA A 184 16.50 -5.28 -27.46
C ALA A 184 15.64 -6.56 -27.44
N ALA A 185 14.99 -6.84 -26.30
CA ALA A 185 14.18 -8.04 -26.13
C ALA A 185 12.71 -7.86 -26.56
N GLN A 186 12.20 -6.63 -26.65
CA GLN A 186 10.76 -6.32 -26.84
C GLN A 186 10.59 -5.27 -27.93
N PRO A 187 10.29 -5.65 -29.17
CA PRO A 187 10.07 -4.70 -30.27
C PRO A 187 8.98 -3.65 -29.98
N ALA A 188 8.01 -3.98 -29.14
CA ALA A 188 6.95 -3.07 -28.69
C ALA A 188 7.45 -1.87 -27.86
N LEU A 189 8.73 -1.86 -27.45
CA LEU A 189 9.37 -0.78 -26.68
C LEU A 189 10.42 -0.02 -27.49
N ARG A 190 10.57 -0.28 -28.78
CA ARG A 190 11.62 0.35 -29.62
C ARG A 190 11.61 1.88 -29.61
N GLU A 191 10.44 2.49 -29.42
CA GLU A 191 10.25 3.94 -29.38
C GLU A 191 10.53 4.58 -28.02
N LEU A 192 10.70 3.77 -26.96
CA LEU A 192 10.99 4.26 -25.63
C LEU A 192 12.49 4.38 -25.44
N ASP A 193 12.99 5.58 -25.16
CA ASP A 193 14.40 5.84 -24.86
C ASP A 193 14.56 6.83 -23.70
N TRP A 194 15.79 7.04 -23.25
CA TRP A 194 16.09 7.92 -22.12
C TRP A 194 15.76 9.39 -22.39
N ALA A 195 15.73 9.84 -23.65
CA ALA A 195 15.40 11.21 -24.02
C ALA A 195 13.88 11.47 -23.98
N THR A 196 13.09 10.44 -24.30
CA THR A 196 11.63 10.56 -24.45
C THR A 196 10.83 9.90 -23.32
N ILE A 197 11.50 9.20 -22.40
CA ILE A 197 10.82 8.37 -21.39
C ILE A 197 9.77 9.14 -20.58
N TYR A 198 10.06 10.39 -20.20
CA TYR A 198 9.15 11.19 -19.38
C TYR A 198 7.91 11.70 -20.12
N GLN A 199 7.92 11.71 -21.44
CA GLN A 199 6.81 12.12 -22.30
C GLN A 199 5.92 10.94 -22.75
N ARG A 200 6.33 9.70 -22.45
CA ARG A 200 5.66 8.48 -22.91
C ARG A 200 5.20 7.60 -21.75
N PRO A 201 4.25 8.09 -20.92
CA PRO A 201 3.70 7.29 -19.82
C PRO A 201 3.06 5.98 -20.29
N ASP A 202 2.49 5.95 -21.50
CA ASP A 202 1.98 4.75 -22.15
C ASP A 202 3.05 3.67 -22.31
N LEU A 203 4.22 4.04 -22.84
CA LEU A 203 5.34 3.11 -23.02
C LEU A 203 6.03 2.76 -21.69
N GLN A 204 6.00 3.65 -20.69
CA GLN A 204 6.47 3.33 -19.35
C GLN A 204 5.61 2.20 -18.74
N LEU A 205 4.29 2.29 -18.84
CA LEU A 205 3.37 1.28 -18.35
C LEU A 205 3.56 -0.06 -19.09
N ARG A 206 3.67 -0.02 -20.41
CA ARG A 206 4.02 -1.19 -21.21
C ARG A 206 5.33 -1.83 -20.76
N ALA A 207 6.34 -1.02 -20.51
CA ALA A 207 7.65 -1.49 -20.06
C ALA A 207 7.55 -2.21 -18.70
N VAL A 208 6.78 -1.67 -17.76
CA VAL A 208 6.53 -2.31 -16.44
C VAL A 208 5.89 -3.69 -16.63
N VAL A 209 4.85 -3.78 -17.47
CA VAL A 209 4.14 -5.05 -17.72
C VAL A 209 5.07 -6.07 -18.39
N LEU A 210 5.78 -5.67 -19.44
CA LEU A 210 6.68 -6.55 -20.19
C LEU A 210 7.87 -7.01 -19.36
N LYS A 211 8.46 -6.12 -18.54
CA LYS A 211 9.55 -6.47 -17.62
C LYS A 211 9.09 -7.50 -16.61
N SER A 212 7.99 -7.24 -15.92
CA SER A 212 7.47 -8.16 -14.91
C SER A 212 7.10 -9.51 -15.53
N ARG A 213 6.49 -9.53 -16.73
CA ARG A 213 6.20 -10.77 -17.46
C ARG A 213 7.48 -11.54 -17.82
N ALA A 214 8.51 -10.85 -18.28
CA ALA A 214 9.79 -11.47 -18.63
C ALA A 214 10.49 -12.07 -17.40
N ASP A 215 10.36 -11.43 -16.24
CA ASP A 215 10.85 -11.97 -14.98
C ASP A 215 9.99 -13.17 -14.52
N TRP A 216 8.67 -13.07 -14.55
CA TRP A 216 7.75 -14.16 -14.24
C TRP A 216 8.02 -15.42 -15.06
N LEU A 217 8.19 -15.31 -16.36
CA LEU A 217 8.45 -16.46 -17.25
C LEU A 217 9.76 -17.18 -16.93
N ARG A 218 10.67 -16.51 -16.24
CA ARG A 218 11.97 -17.05 -15.82
C ARG A 218 12.02 -17.48 -14.35
N MET A 219 10.95 -17.18 -13.58
CA MET A 219 10.83 -17.71 -12.23
C MET A 219 10.40 -19.16 -12.28
N PRO A 220 10.91 -20.01 -11.38
CA PRO A 220 10.42 -21.36 -11.23
C PRO A 220 8.93 -21.34 -10.85
N ASP A 221 8.25 -22.42 -11.17
CA ASP A 221 6.86 -22.61 -10.74
C ASP A 221 6.85 -22.92 -9.24
N ALA A 222 6.48 -21.91 -8.46
CA ALA A 222 6.53 -21.91 -7.01
C ALA A 222 5.31 -21.20 -6.45
N HIS A 223 4.92 -21.52 -5.23
CA HIS A 223 3.78 -20.87 -4.56
C HIS A 223 3.91 -19.34 -4.48
N ALA A 224 5.15 -18.86 -4.33
CA ALA A 224 5.45 -17.43 -4.21
C ALA A 224 6.04 -16.83 -5.51
N ARG A 225 5.59 -17.33 -6.67
CA ARG A 225 6.16 -16.92 -7.97
C ARG A 225 6.02 -15.42 -8.21
N LEU A 226 4.93 -14.79 -7.75
CA LEU A 226 4.71 -13.37 -7.95
C LEU A 226 5.60 -12.51 -7.04
N GLU A 227 5.78 -12.91 -5.78
CA GLU A 227 6.72 -12.26 -4.84
C GLU A 227 8.16 -12.37 -5.34
N PHE A 228 8.53 -13.51 -5.91
CA PHE A 228 9.85 -13.68 -6.54
C PHE A 228 9.99 -12.83 -7.80
N THR A 229 8.94 -12.65 -8.56
CA THR A 229 8.92 -11.75 -9.71
C THR A 229 9.14 -10.31 -9.28
N ASP A 230 8.49 -9.88 -8.21
CA ASP A 230 8.65 -8.55 -7.65
C ASP A 230 10.06 -8.34 -7.06
N LEU A 231 10.59 -9.32 -6.34
CA LEU A 231 11.98 -9.29 -5.88
C LEU A 231 12.96 -9.20 -7.08
N ALA A 232 12.68 -9.90 -8.18
CA ALA A 232 13.49 -9.82 -9.39
C ALA A 232 13.39 -8.45 -10.07
N TYR A 233 12.22 -7.82 -10.02
CA TYR A 233 12.01 -6.47 -10.53
C TYR A 233 12.93 -5.47 -9.83
N ASN A 234 13.00 -5.50 -8.52
CA ASN A 234 13.80 -4.60 -7.69
C ASN A 234 15.29 -4.98 -7.63
N ALA A 235 15.61 -6.25 -7.35
CA ALA A 235 16.95 -6.69 -7.01
C ALA A 235 17.63 -7.57 -8.09
N GLY A 236 16.89 -7.90 -9.15
CA GLY A 236 17.35 -8.76 -10.24
C GLY A 236 17.21 -10.26 -9.95
N ARG A 237 17.04 -11.05 -11.02
CA ARG A 237 16.83 -12.52 -10.96
C ARG A 237 17.96 -13.28 -10.26
N GLY A 238 19.21 -12.81 -10.41
CA GLY A 238 20.35 -13.42 -9.74
C GLY A 238 20.21 -13.39 -8.21
N ARG A 239 19.62 -12.33 -7.66
CA ARG A 239 19.35 -12.20 -6.23
C ARG A 239 18.30 -13.22 -5.78
N VAL A 240 17.21 -13.35 -6.52
CA VAL A 240 16.17 -14.35 -6.24
C VAL A 240 16.78 -15.75 -6.15
N ALA A 241 17.60 -16.13 -7.15
CA ALA A 241 18.24 -17.43 -7.18
C ALA A 241 19.19 -17.67 -5.97
N GLN A 242 19.96 -16.64 -5.58
CA GLN A 242 20.86 -16.71 -4.43
C GLN A 242 20.09 -16.85 -3.11
N ASP A 243 19.05 -16.02 -2.91
CA ASP A 243 18.27 -16.02 -1.68
C ASP A 243 17.48 -17.33 -1.50
N ARG A 244 16.87 -17.86 -2.58
CA ARG A 244 16.22 -19.17 -2.58
C ARG A 244 17.20 -20.31 -2.27
N ARG A 245 18.38 -20.31 -2.90
CA ARG A 245 19.42 -21.30 -2.62
C ARG A 245 19.86 -21.25 -1.15
N ALA A 246 20.09 -20.06 -0.61
CA ALA A 246 20.48 -19.87 0.77
C ALA A 246 19.37 -20.30 1.76
N CYS A 247 18.09 -20.14 1.40
CA CYS A 247 16.96 -20.68 2.15
C CYS A 247 16.99 -22.20 2.16
N GLY A 248 17.12 -22.85 1.00
CA GLY A 248 17.15 -24.32 0.90
C GLY A 248 18.28 -25.00 1.66
N LEU A 249 19.31 -24.25 2.05
CA LEU A 249 20.39 -24.75 2.91
C LEU A 249 20.10 -24.63 4.43
N LYS A 250 18.97 -23.97 4.80
CA LYS A 250 18.57 -23.77 6.20
C LYS A 250 17.50 -24.80 6.60
N PRO A 251 17.64 -25.47 7.74
CA PRO A 251 16.59 -26.36 8.26
C PRO A 251 15.26 -25.60 8.39
N GLY A 252 14.18 -26.18 7.88
CA GLY A 252 12.82 -25.63 7.96
C GLY A 252 12.54 -24.46 7.02
N CYS A 253 13.47 -24.03 6.16
CA CYS A 253 13.23 -22.99 5.16
C CYS A 253 12.85 -23.64 3.82
N ASP A 254 11.66 -23.29 3.33
CA ASP A 254 11.15 -23.71 2.03
C ASP A 254 11.53 -22.67 0.96
N PRO A 255 12.38 -23.00 -0.03
CA PRO A 255 12.82 -22.05 -1.05
C PRO A 255 11.71 -21.66 -2.05
N ASP A 256 10.55 -22.33 -2.05
CA ASP A 256 9.42 -22.03 -2.92
C ASP A 256 8.36 -21.15 -2.25
N ARG A 257 8.58 -20.79 -0.99
CA ARG A 257 7.70 -19.92 -0.21
C ARG A 257 8.37 -18.62 0.16
N TRP A 258 7.62 -17.52 0.03
CA TRP A 258 8.09 -16.19 0.44
C TRP A 258 7.90 -15.97 1.93
N HIS A 259 6.65 -15.88 2.38
CA HIS A 259 6.29 -15.54 3.76
C HIS A 259 6.78 -16.60 4.76
N GLY A 260 7.53 -16.15 5.77
CA GLY A 260 8.12 -17.00 6.79
C GLY A 260 9.39 -17.76 6.34
N HIS A 261 9.77 -17.67 5.07
CA HIS A 261 10.84 -18.44 4.46
C HIS A 261 11.88 -17.56 3.76
N VAL A 262 11.79 -17.37 2.43
CA VAL A 262 12.80 -16.65 1.65
C VAL A 262 12.87 -15.16 2.02
N GLU A 263 11.80 -14.56 2.48
CA GLU A 263 11.80 -13.17 2.97
C GLU A 263 12.83 -12.94 4.09
N HIS A 264 13.11 -13.96 4.92
CA HIS A 264 14.11 -13.91 6.00
C HIS A 264 15.51 -14.36 5.56
N THR A 265 15.70 -14.68 4.28
CA THR A 265 16.97 -15.18 3.74
C THR A 265 17.51 -14.23 2.69
N CYS A 266 18.15 -13.16 3.11
CA CYS A 266 18.77 -12.20 2.22
C CYS A 266 20.28 -12.38 2.13
N THR A 267 20.79 -12.53 0.91
CA THR A 267 22.21 -12.66 0.58
C THR A 267 22.83 -11.35 0.08
N ALA A 268 22.04 -10.26 -0.02
CA ALA A 268 22.55 -8.95 -0.38
C ALA A 268 23.40 -8.32 0.73
N SER A 269 24.11 -7.25 0.40
CA SER A 269 24.85 -6.48 1.39
C SER A 269 23.92 -5.93 2.47
N ARG A 270 24.37 -6.04 3.72
CA ARG A 270 23.72 -5.42 4.89
C ARG A 270 24.32 -4.05 5.24
N ALA A 271 25.34 -3.60 4.51
CA ALA A 271 25.85 -2.25 4.63
C ALA A 271 24.78 -1.24 4.17
N ALA A 272 24.73 -0.09 4.81
CA ALA A 272 23.83 0.99 4.45
C ALA A 272 24.07 1.44 3.00
N LEU A 273 23.00 1.52 2.22
CA LEU A 273 23.00 1.88 0.80
C LEU A 273 22.35 3.24 0.58
N TYR A 274 21.17 3.44 1.18
CA TYR A 274 20.42 4.69 1.17
C TYR A 274 20.00 5.06 2.60
N GLY A 275 20.60 6.12 3.14
CA GLY A 275 20.41 6.47 4.54
C GLY A 275 20.87 5.33 5.45
N THR A 276 19.98 4.81 6.28
CA THR A 276 20.24 3.65 7.16
C THR A 276 19.84 2.31 6.53
N ARG A 277 19.25 2.29 5.34
CA ARG A 277 18.70 1.09 4.71
C ARG A 277 19.78 0.34 3.92
N SER A 278 19.91 -0.96 4.17
CA SER A 278 20.72 -1.88 3.37
C SER A 278 20.00 -2.34 2.09
N ALA A 279 20.71 -2.97 1.18
CA ALA A 279 20.12 -3.60 0.00
C ALA A 279 19.10 -4.70 0.37
N CYS A 280 19.31 -5.40 1.49
CA CYS A 280 18.36 -6.36 2.04
C CYS A 280 17.07 -5.65 2.48
N ASP A 281 17.17 -4.59 3.27
CA ASP A 281 16.01 -3.87 3.78
C ASP A 281 15.17 -3.28 2.63
N ILE A 282 15.85 -2.73 1.63
CA ILE A 282 15.19 -2.14 0.45
C ILE A 282 14.40 -3.20 -0.30
N SER A 283 15.04 -4.32 -0.64
CA SER A 283 14.41 -5.36 -1.46
C SER A 283 13.25 -6.08 -0.74
N ARG A 284 13.35 -6.30 0.57
CA ARG A 284 12.26 -6.89 1.37
C ARG A 284 11.11 -5.93 1.55
N HIS A 285 11.44 -4.66 1.84
CA HIS A 285 10.42 -3.61 1.93
C HIS A 285 9.69 -3.42 0.59
N HIS A 286 10.38 -3.54 -0.53
CA HIS A 286 9.77 -3.44 -1.86
C HIS A 286 8.63 -4.45 -2.01
N VAL A 287 8.93 -5.74 -1.85
CA VAL A 287 7.91 -6.81 -1.96
C VAL A 287 6.76 -6.56 -0.98
N HIS A 288 7.06 -6.32 0.30
CA HIS A 288 6.03 -6.07 1.31
C HIS A 288 5.13 -4.89 0.93
N ASP A 289 5.71 -3.76 0.53
CA ASP A 289 4.98 -2.52 0.29
C ASP A 289 4.14 -2.60 -1.00
N VAL A 290 4.66 -3.22 -2.07
CA VAL A 290 3.93 -3.46 -3.32
C VAL A 290 2.67 -4.29 -3.06
N PHE A 291 2.79 -5.41 -2.36
CA PHE A 291 1.65 -6.29 -2.07
C PHE A 291 0.67 -5.67 -1.06
N ALA A 292 1.13 -4.86 -0.12
CA ALA A 292 0.27 -4.12 0.79
C ALA A 292 -0.57 -3.04 0.07
N ARG A 293 -0.04 -2.47 -1.02
CA ARG A 293 -0.74 -1.45 -1.84
C ARG A 293 -1.68 -2.05 -2.88
N ALA A 294 -1.38 -3.23 -3.39
CA ALA A 294 -2.08 -3.85 -4.50
C ALA A 294 -3.62 -3.95 -4.31
N PRO A 295 -4.17 -4.35 -3.13
CA PRO A 295 -5.60 -4.61 -2.98
C PRO A 295 -6.50 -3.43 -3.33
N LYS A 296 -6.09 -2.18 -3.10
CA LYS A 296 -6.90 -1.00 -3.42
C LYS A 296 -7.11 -0.77 -4.93
N TYR A 297 -6.25 -1.38 -5.77
CA TYR A 297 -6.35 -1.34 -7.22
C TYR A 297 -7.26 -2.43 -7.80
N GLY A 298 -7.72 -3.39 -6.99
CA GLY A 298 -8.62 -4.46 -7.40
C GLY A 298 -9.84 -3.98 -8.18
N PRO A 299 -10.58 -2.94 -7.72
CA PRO A 299 -11.75 -2.42 -8.43
C PRO A 299 -11.44 -1.86 -9.83
N TYR A 300 -10.20 -1.50 -10.12
CA TYR A 300 -9.78 -0.91 -11.40
C TYR A 300 -9.12 -1.92 -12.32
N LEU A 301 -8.44 -2.92 -11.77
CA LEU A 301 -7.59 -3.87 -12.50
C LEU A 301 -7.97 -5.34 -12.25
N GLY A 302 -8.98 -5.63 -11.42
CA GLY A 302 -9.21 -6.96 -10.86
C GLY A 302 -9.74 -8.04 -11.81
N GLU A 303 -10.46 -7.68 -12.87
CA GLU A 303 -10.99 -8.62 -13.86
C GLU A 303 -10.49 -8.23 -15.25
N LEU A 304 -9.52 -8.99 -15.75
CA LEU A 304 -8.88 -8.75 -17.05
C LEU A 304 -8.99 -9.97 -17.96
#